data_c4bcb19089f17ea13119f98d20673987
#
_entry.id   c4bcb19089f17ea13119f98d20673987
#
_cell.length_a   1.000
_cell.length_b   1.000
_cell.length_c   1.000
_cell.angle_alpha   90.00
_cell.angle_beta   90.00
_cell.angle_gamma   90.00
#
_symmetry.space_group_name_H-M   'P 1'
#
loop_
_entity.id
_entity.type
_entity.pdbx_description
1 polymer ?
#
loop_
_entity_poly.entity_id
_entity_poly.type
_entity_poly.pdbx_seq_one_letter_code
_entity_poly.pdbx_strand_id
1 'polypeptide(L)'
;MPTDYTNILFTNVLEPLATLINGEFSAPIYYDNKHRGNSSFLINIQSDELVTQLSYGTQREYNIEIVYQLKFGGTYNKNSVKQVSSIMERLKRLVNSNTSYGNQWFDARISSIEYEQDEDDDSLLRSIAVFNCQNIEAL
;
A
#
# COMPACT_ATOMS: atom_id res chain seq x y z
N MET A 1 -22.30 26.62 -7.64
CA MET A 1 -21.44 25.93 -8.61
C MET A 1 -20.58 24.91 -7.88
N PRO A 2 -20.58 23.65 -8.33
CA PRO A 2 -19.63 22.70 -7.74
C PRO A 2 -18.19 23.08 -8.07
N THR A 3 -17.29 22.75 -7.18
CA THR A 3 -15.87 22.97 -7.37
C THR A 3 -15.30 21.96 -8.37
N ASP A 4 -14.53 22.44 -9.32
CA ASP A 4 -13.78 21.54 -10.20
C ASP A 4 -12.62 20.93 -9.42
N TYR A 5 -12.46 19.62 -9.53
CA TYR A 5 -11.40 18.91 -8.80
C TYR A 5 -10.98 17.64 -9.53
N THR A 6 -9.78 17.19 -9.21
CA THR A 6 -9.29 15.84 -9.56
C THR A 6 -9.14 15.06 -8.27
N ASN A 7 -9.63 13.83 -8.27
CA ASN A 7 -9.44 12.96 -7.12
C ASN A 7 -8.03 12.37 -7.16
N ILE A 8 -7.06 13.14 -6.68
CA ILE A 8 -5.63 12.81 -6.74
C ILE A 8 -5.34 11.51 -5.99
N LEU A 9 -5.88 11.38 -4.78
CA LEU A 9 -5.63 10.21 -3.96
C LEU A 9 -6.03 8.92 -4.69
N PHE A 10 -7.24 8.87 -5.22
CA PHE A 10 -7.71 7.66 -5.88
C PHE A 10 -7.06 7.45 -7.24
N THR A 11 -7.07 8.48 -8.09
CA THR A 11 -6.66 8.36 -9.48
C THR A 11 -5.13 8.27 -9.63
N ASN A 12 -4.39 9.03 -8.83
CA ASN A 12 -2.93 9.15 -8.98
C ASN A 12 -2.15 8.29 -8.00
N VAL A 13 -2.78 7.82 -6.91
CA VAL A 13 -2.08 7.04 -5.88
C VAL A 13 -2.66 5.63 -5.77
N LEU A 14 -3.94 5.50 -5.43
CA LEU A 14 -4.52 4.18 -5.13
C LEU A 14 -4.61 3.28 -6.36
N GLU A 15 -5.15 3.78 -7.47
CA GLU A 15 -5.27 2.96 -8.68
C GLU A 15 -3.91 2.53 -9.25
N PRO A 16 -2.93 3.43 -9.42
CA PRO A 16 -1.60 3.01 -9.89
C PRO A 16 -0.91 2.05 -8.94
N LEU A 17 -1.04 2.26 -7.62
CA LEU A 17 -0.46 1.36 -6.63
C LEU A 17 -1.09 -0.03 -6.73
N ALA A 18 -2.41 -0.10 -6.84
CA ALA A 18 -3.11 -1.39 -7.01
C ALA A 18 -2.68 -2.09 -8.30
N THR A 19 -2.49 -1.34 -9.38
CA THR A 19 -2.03 -1.87 -10.66
C THR A 19 -0.62 -2.46 -10.54
N LEU A 20 0.30 -1.76 -9.86
CA LEU A 20 1.65 -2.25 -9.64
C LEU A 20 1.65 -3.54 -8.82
N ILE A 21 0.89 -3.57 -7.73
CA ILE A 21 0.82 -4.74 -6.85
C ILE A 21 0.19 -5.92 -7.59
N ASN A 22 -0.91 -5.69 -8.30
CA ASN A 22 -1.56 -6.75 -9.07
C ASN A 22 -0.62 -7.31 -10.15
N GLY A 23 0.14 -6.43 -10.83
CA GLY A 23 1.10 -6.85 -11.84
C GLY A 23 2.24 -7.69 -11.26
N GLU A 24 2.75 -7.33 -10.08
CA GLU A 24 3.86 -8.05 -9.44
C GLU A 24 3.43 -9.37 -8.82
N PHE A 25 2.29 -9.39 -8.15
CA PHE A 25 1.88 -10.55 -7.35
C PHE A 25 0.77 -11.37 -7.98
N SER A 26 0.20 -10.91 -9.11
CA SER A 26 -0.93 -11.54 -9.78
C SER A 26 -2.11 -11.77 -8.82
N ALA A 27 -2.36 -10.77 -7.97
CA ALA A 27 -3.39 -10.84 -6.94
C ALA A 27 -4.24 -9.57 -6.95
N PRO A 28 -5.56 -9.70 -6.82
CA PRO A 28 -6.41 -8.52 -6.74
C PRO A 28 -6.21 -7.77 -5.44
N ILE A 29 -6.52 -6.47 -5.47
CA ILE A 29 -6.41 -5.59 -4.31
C ILE A 29 -7.81 -5.27 -3.82
N TYR A 30 -7.98 -5.34 -2.51
CA TYR A 30 -9.26 -5.04 -1.86
C TYR A 30 -9.10 -3.79 -0.98
N TYR A 31 -10.23 -3.14 -0.72
CA TYR A 31 -10.26 -1.89 0.06
C TYR A 31 -10.98 -2.07 1.40
N ASP A 32 -11.40 -3.29 1.72
CA ASP A 32 -11.99 -3.63 3.03
C ASP A 32 -11.07 -4.60 3.77
N ASN A 33 -11.30 -4.78 5.06
CA ASN A 33 -10.44 -5.61 5.91
C ASN A 33 -10.81 -7.10 5.90
N LYS A 34 -11.68 -7.51 4.99
CA LYS A 34 -12.13 -8.89 4.92
C LYS A 34 -11.07 -9.77 4.26
N HIS A 35 -10.63 -10.79 4.97
CA HIS A 35 -9.70 -11.77 4.42
C HIS A 35 -10.40 -12.63 3.36
N ARG A 36 -9.69 -12.91 2.25
CA ARG A 36 -10.20 -13.72 1.15
C ARG A 36 -9.15 -14.74 0.73
N GLY A 37 -9.58 -16.02 0.64
CA GLY A 37 -8.69 -17.09 0.22
C GLY A 37 -7.57 -17.36 1.19
N ASN A 38 -6.46 -17.90 0.69
CA ASN A 38 -5.28 -18.19 1.50
C ASN A 38 -4.39 -16.96 1.68
N SER A 39 -4.45 -16.03 0.75
CA SER A 39 -3.70 -14.78 0.83
C SER A 39 -4.46 -13.67 0.12
N SER A 40 -4.33 -12.46 0.63
CA SER A 40 -4.95 -11.29 0.01
C SER A 40 -4.19 -10.02 0.37
N PHE A 41 -4.28 -9.04 -0.54
CA PHE A 41 -3.77 -7.69 -0.31
C PHE A 41 -4.92 -6.75 -0.07
N LEU A 42 -4.75 -5.86 0.90
CA LEU A 42 -5.71 -4.81 1.22
C LEU A 42 -4.98 -3.47 1.21
N ILE A 43 -5.70 -2.43 0.84
CA ILE A 43 -5.18 -1.06 0.91
C ILE A 43 -6.08 -0.25 1.84
N ASN A 44 -5.47 0.38 2.84
CA ASN A 44 -6.14 1.28 3.77
C ASN A 44 -5.53 2.66 3.66
N ILE A 45 -6.38 3.67 3.46
CA ILE A 45 -5.94 5.07 3.47
C ILE A 45 -5.60 5.45 4.90
N GLN A 46 -4.44 6.07 5.11
CA GLN A 46 -4.01 6.48 6.44
C GLN A 46 -4.07 7.99 6.62
N SER A 47 -3.35 8.74 5.80
CA SER A 47 -3.36 10.20 5.90
C SER A 47 -2.94 10.88 4.61
N ASP A 48 -3.24 12.18 4.53
CA ASP A 48 -2.90 13.09 3.46
C ASP A 48 -2.42 14.37 4.13
N GLU A 49 -1.14 14.70 3.98
CA GLU A 49 -0.52 15.79 4.71
C GLU A 49 0.05 16.83 3.76
N LEU A 50 -0.13 18.11 4.08
CA LEU A 50 0.46 19.19 3.33
C LEU A 50 1.96 19.26 3.62
N VAL A 51 2.79 19.15 2.59
CA VAL A 51 4.24 19.31 2.70
C VAL A 51 4.59 20.79 2.50
N THR A 52 4.11 21.39 1.43
CA THR A 52 4.41 22.76 1.07
C THR A 52 3.29 23.36 0.24
N GLN A 53 2.97 24.61 0.53
CA GLN A 53 2.09 25.42 -0.31
C GLN A 53 2.96 26.16 -1.31
N LEU A 54 2.70 25.93 -2.60
CA LEU A 54 3.42 26.57 -3.71
C LEU A 54 2.56 27.64 -4.33
N SER A 55 3.20 28.60 -5.03
CA SER A 55 2.46 29.65 -5.72
C SER A 55 1.59 29.11 -6.85
N TYR A 56 1.97 27.95 -7.42
CA TYR A 56 1.26 27.33 -8.54
C TYR A 56 0.54 26.02 -8.13
N GLY A 57 0.58 25.66 -6.86
CA GLY A 57 -0.07 24.40 -6.44
C GLY A 57 0.26 24.02 -5.00
N THR A 58 -0.08 22.79 -4.67
CA THR A 58 0.20 22.20 -3.36
C THR A 58 1.00 20.91 -3.51
N GLN A 59 1.98 20.73 -2.66
CA GLN A 59 2.73 19.49 -2.53
C GLN A 59 2.22 18.75 -1.29
N ARG A 60 1.75 17.52 -1.49
CA ARG A 60 1.18 16.72 -0.41
C ARG A 60 1.87 15.36 -0.33
N GLU A 61 1.89 14.81 0.87
CA GLU A 61 2.37 13.45 1.11
C GLU A 61 1.18 12.58 1.50
N TYR A 62 1.09 11.43 0.84
CA TYR A 62 0.03 10.45 1.08
C TYR A 62 0.64 9.25 1.79
N ASN A 63 -0.05 8.80 2.84
CA ASN A 63 0.36 7.65 3.63
C ASN A 63 -0.71 6.57 3.51
N ILE A 64 -0.31 5.42 3.00
CA ILE A 64 -1.22 4.33 2.66
C ILE A 64 -0.69 3.07 3.33
N GLU A 65 -1.57 2.30 3.97
CA GLU A 65 -1.20 0.98 4.48
C GLU A 65 -1.48 -0.07 3.42
N ILE A 66 -0.47 -0.86 3.10
CA ILE A 66 -0.60 -2.04 2.25
C ILE A 66 -0.55 -3.24 3.18
N VAL A 67 -1.68 -3.94 3.31
CA VAL A 67 -1.80 -5.08 4.23
C VAL A 67 -1.82 -6.37 3.43
N TYR A 68 -0.91 -7.27 3.76
CA TYR A 68 -0.93 -8.62 3.23
C TYR A 68 -1.38 -9.57 4.32
N GLN A 69 -2.43 -10.34 4.03
CA GLN A 69 -2.97 -11.33 4.95
C GLN A 69 -2.70 -12.72 4.41
N LEU A 70 -2.09 -13.57 5.22
CA LEU A 70 -1.83 -14.96 4.89
C LEU A 70 -2.53 -15.86 5.88
N LYS A 71 -3.41 -16.72 5.37
CA LYS A 71 -4.04 -17.76 6.17
C LYS A 71 -3.44 -19.11 5.76
N PHE A 72 -2.93 -19.85 6.73
CA PHE A 72 -2.30 -21.14 6.49
C PHE A 72 -2.98 -22.22 7.34
N GLY A 73 -2.86 -23.47 6.88
CA GLY A 73 -3.44 -24.61 7.61
C GLY A 73 -2.56 -24.97 8.80
N GLY A 74 -3.08 -24.76 9.99
CA GLY A 74 -2.36 -25.08 11.22
C GLY A 74 -1.84 -23.84 11.91
N THR A 75 -0.79 -24.00 12.71
CA THR A 75 -0.21 -22.92 13.48
C THR A 75 0.92 -22.26 12.72
N TYR A 76 1.20 -21.01 13.10
CA TYR A 76 2.31 -20.21 12.63
C TYR A 76 3.63 -20.98 12.76
N ASN A 77 4.43 -21.01 11.71
CA ASN A 77 5.68 -21.76 11.69
C ASN A 77 6.71 -21.05 10.78
N LYS A 78 7.89 -21.66 10.66
CA LYS A 78 9.00 -21.12 9.86
C LYS A 78 8.61 -20.86 8.40
N ASN A 79 7.83 -21.74 7.81
CA ASN A 79 7.42 -21.57 6.40
C ASN A 79 6.48 -20.39 6.21
N SER A 80 5.60 -20.13 7.19
CA SER A 80 4.71 -18.96 7.18
C SER A 80 5.51 -17.67 7.26
N VAL A 81 6.50 -17.62 8.14
CA VAL A 81 7.41 -16.48 8.29
C VAL A 81 8.15 -16.24 6.97
N LYS A 82 8.68 -17.29 6.38
CA LYS A 82 9.42 -17.21 5.13
C LYS A 82 8.55 -16.66 4.01
N GLN A 83 7.31 -17.13 3.91
CA GLN A 83 6.40 -16.67 2.86
C GLN A 83 6.05 -15.20 3.01
N VAL A 84 5.65 -14.78 4.22
CA VAL A 84 5.27 -13.38 4.46
C VAL A 84 6.46 -12.45 4.27
N SER A 85 7.63 -12.81 4.80
CA SER A 85 8.82 -11.98 4.65
C SER A 85 9.26 -11.87 3.18
N SER A 86 9.13 -12.94 2.42
CA SER A 86 9.44 -12.94 0.99
C SER A 86 8.54 -11.98 0.22
N ILE A 87 7.23 -11.99 0.51
CA ILE A 87 6.26 -11.07 -0.10
C ILE A 87 6.63 -9.62 0.24
N MET A 88 6.97 -9.35 1.49
CA MET A 88 7.33 -7.99 1.91
C MET A 88 8.66 -7.53 1.29
N GLU A 89 9.63 -8.42 1.13
CA GLU A 89 10.87 -8.07 0.43
C GLU A 89 10.61 -7.73 -1.04
N ARG A 90 9.73 -8.48 -1.70
CA ARG A 90 9.32 -8.17 -3.08
C ARG A 90 8.61 -6.84 -3.17
N LEU A 91 7.73 -6.55 -2.21
CA LEU A 91 7.02 -5.26 -2.16
C LEU A 91 8.00 -4.09 -2.00
N LYS A 92 8.98 -4.22 -1.12
CA LYS A 92 10.00 -3.19 -0.95
C LYS A 92 10.75 -2.94 -2.25
N ARG A 93 11.12 -4.00 -2.97
CA ARG A 93 11.83 -3.85 -4.24
C ARG A 93 10.94 -3.24 -5.33
N LEU A 94 9.67 -3.61 -5.35
CA LEU A 94 8.72 -3.03 -6.30
C LEU A 94 8.62 -1.51 -6.10
N VAL A 95 8.48 -1.06 -4.86
CA VAL A 95 8.40 0.36 -4.56
C VAL A 95 9.73 1.06 -4.85
N ASN A 96 10.86 0.45 -4.49
CA ASN A 96 12.18 1.02 -4.77
C ASN A 96 12.42 1.20 -6.28
N SER A 97 11.84 0.37 -7.11
CA SER A 97 11.93 0.47 -8.56
C SER A 97 10.96 1.50 -9.14
N ASN A 98 10.05 2.02 -8.34
CA ASN A 98 9.02 2.95 -8.75
C ASN A 98 8.91 4.14 -7.78
N THR A 99 10.05 4.63 -7.30
CA THR A 99 10.09 5.80 -6.40
C THR A 99 9.51 7.04 -7.07
N SER A 100 9.64 7.13 -8.38
CA SER A 100 8.96 8.10 -9.21
C SER A 100 8.20 7.33 -10.28
N TYR A 101 6.90 7.53 -10.38
CA TYR A 101 6.05 6.76 -11.27
C TYR A 101 5.26 7.69 -12.19
N GLY A 102 5.86 8.03 -13.32
CA GLY A 102 5.23 8.90 -14.32
C GLY A 102 4.75 10.21 -13.72
N ASN A 103 3.50 10.57 -13.99
CA ASN A 103 2.85 11.74 -13.44
C ASN A 103 2.07 11.42 -12.16
N GLN A 104 2.20 10.20 -11.61
CA GLN A 104 1.39 9.74 -10.50
C GLN A 104 1.95 10.18 -9.16
N TRP A 105 3.23 9.87 -8.90
CA TRP A 105 3.87 10.22 -7.65
C TRP A 105 5.39 10.32 -7.80
N PHE A 106 6.01 10.89 -6.77
CA PHE A 106 7.46 10.86 -6.59
C PHE A 106 7.78 10.61 -5.11
N ASP A 107 9.04 10.33 -4.82
CA ASP A 107 9.54 10.08 -3.46
C ASP A 107 8.77 8.94 -2.77
N ALA A 108 8.43 7.91 -3.52
CA ALA A 108 7.71 6.76 -2.98
C ALA A 108 8.66 5.85 -2.20
N ARG A 109 8.20 5.37 -1.05
CA ARG A 109 8.99 4.50 -0.18
C ARG A 109 8.11 3.69 0.74
N ILE A 110 8.64 2.57 1.21
CA ILE A 110 8.07 1.84 2.34
C ILE A 110 8.83 2.28 3.58
N SER A 111 8.18 2.99 4.48
CA SER A 111 8.81 3.55 5.66
C SER A 111 8.86 2.58 6.83
N SER A 112 7.90 1.66 6.93
CA SER A 112 7.88 0.66 7.99
C SER A 112 7.07 -0.54 7.56
N ILE A 113 7.39 -1.69 8.15
CA ILE A 113 6.61 -2.92 8.00
C ILE A 113 6.43 -3.52 9.37
N GLU A 114 5.18 -3.77 9.74
CA GLU A 114 4.84 -4.44 10.99
C GLU A 114 4.27 -5.81 10.68
N TYR A 115 4.58 -6.78 11.52
CA TYR A 115 4.08 -8.13 11.38
C TYR A 115 3.27 -8.47 12.63
N GLU A 116 2.08 -9.03 12.43
CA GLU A 116 1.23 -9.39 13.56
C GLU A 116 0.51 -10.71 13.29
N GLN A 117 0.32 -11.47 14.35
CA GLN A 117 -0.49 -12.66 14.34
C GLN A 117 -1.86 -12.30 14.90
N ASP A 118 -2.93 -12.80 14.27
CA ASP A 118 -4.28 -12.53 14.74
C ASP A 118 -4.50 -13.17 16.10
N GLU A 119 -5.05 -12.43 17.07
CA GLU A 119 -5.28 -12.91 18.43
C GLU A 119 -6.34 -14.01 18.49
N ASP A 120 -7.32 -13.95 17.60
CA ASP A 120 -8.45 -14.87 17.59
C ASP A 120 -8.26 -16.03 16.61
N ASP A 121 -7.30 -15.93 15.69
CA ASP A 121 -7.05 -16.94 14.67
C ASP A 121 -5.54 -17.19 14.52
N ASP A 122 -5.05 -18.27 15.13
CA ASP A 122 -3.63 -18.64 15.09
C ASP A 122 -3.12 -18.93 13.67
N SER A 123 -4.03 -19.16 12.73
CA SER A 123 -3.66 -19.45 11.33
C SER A 123 -3.59 -18.20 10.46
N LEU A 124 -3.87 -17.02 11.00
CA LEU A 124 -3.89 -15.77 10.24
C LEU A 124 -2.71 -14.90 10.64
N LEU A 125 -1.86 -14.59 9.68
CA LEU A 125 -0.71 -13.71 9.84
C LEU A 125 -0.88 -12.50 8.92
N ARG A 126 -0.63 -11.31 9.45
CA ARG A 126 -0.68 -10.06 8.68
C ARG A 126 0.67 -9.40 8.66
N SER A 127 0.94 -8.74 7.55
CA SER A 127 2.03 -7.76 7.49
C SER A 127 1.43 -6.44 6.99
N ILE A 128 1.83 -5.35 7.63
CA ILE A 128 1.32 -4.01 7.34
C ILE A 128 2.50 -3.16 6.91
N ALA A 129 2.55 -2.81 5.63
CA ALA A 129 3.59 -1.96 5.08
C ALA A 129 3.04 -0.54 4.91
N VAL A 130 3.75 0.44 5.43
CA VAL A 130 3.37 1.84 5.25
C VAL A 130 4.06 2.37 4.01
N PHE A 131 3.26 2.68 3.00
CA PHE A 131 3.68 3.26 1.73
C PHE A 131 3.48 4.76 1.80
N ASN A 132 4.54 5.51 1.50
CA ASN A 132 4.49 6.97 1.47
C ASN A 132 4.88 7.45 0.08
N CYS A 133 4.17 8.41 -0.45
CA CYS A 133 4.51 9.05 -1.71
C CYS A 133 4.07 10.50 -1.70
N GLN A 134 4.59 11.27 -2.63
CA GLN A 134 4.26 12.69 -2.75
C GLN A 134 3.74 13.00 -4.14
N ASN A 135 2.92 14.02 -4.20
CA ASN A 135 2.36 14.52 -5.45
C ASN A 135 2.24 16.03 -5.36
N ILE A 136 2.39 16.70 -6.50
CA ILE A 136 2.15 18.15 -6.62
C ILE A 136 0.92 18.33 -7.48
N GLU A 137 -0.11 18.97 -6.92
CA GLU A 137 -1.29 19.34 -7.66
C GLU A 137 -1.19 20.81 -8.07
N ALA A 138 -1.19 21.05 -9.37
CA ALA A 138 -1.20 22.42 -9.90
C ALA A 138 -2.58 23.05 -9.75
N LEU A 139 -2.60 24.28 -9.34
CA LEU A 139 -3.83 25.08 -9.20
C LEU A 139 -4.08 25.96 -10.41
#